data_85d65227add6c84b961dd385d2ce86f4
#
_entry.id   85d65227add6c84b961dd385d2ce86f4
#
_cell.length_a   1.000
_cell.length_b   1.000
_cell.length_c   1.000
_cell.angle_alpha   90.00
_cell.angle_beta   90.00
_cell.angle_gamma   90.00
#
_symmetry.space_group_name_H-M   'P 1'
#
loop_
_entity.id
_entity.type
_entity.pdbx_description
1 polymer ?
#
loop_
_entity_poly.entity_id
_entity_poly.type
_entity_poly.pdbx_seq_one_letter_code
_entity_poly.pdbx_strand_id
1 'polypeptide(L)'
;MDSGKREGPTGKSYVFQVIVEDDVMENGDKAYHAYCPALKGCHTWGRTYDEALANIREAVELYVEDLRESGSRIPVDPESGGLEWPTPAVAVNL
;
A
#
# COMPACT_ATOMS: atom_id res chain seq x y z
N MET A 1 10.97 -5.97 30.36
CA MET A 1 10.68 -5.71 30.03
C MET A 1 10.48 -5.62 29.38
N ASP A 2 10.10 -5.62 29.18
CA ASP A 2 9.73 -5.41 28.52
C ASP A 2 9.55 -5.24 27.80
N SER A 3 9.35 -5.34 27.66
CA SER A 3 9.14 -5.04 27.05
C SER A 3 9.04 -4.88 26.23
N GLY A 4 8.92 -4.92 26.00
CA GLY A 4 8.83 -4.64 25.26
C GLY A 4 8.69 -5.02 24.47
N LYS A 5 8.65 -5.27 24.55
CA LYS A 5 8.54 -5.42 23.86
C LYS A 5 8.19 -5.59 23.02
N ARG A 6 7.88 -5.60 22.85
CA ARG A 6 7.49 -5.64 22.07
C ARG A 6 7.37 -5.57 21.20
N GLU A 7 7.35 -5.56 20.96
CA GLU A 7 7.26 -5.32 20.19
C GLU A 7 7.60 -5.68 19.25
N GLY A 8 7.48 -6.20 19.40
CA GLY A 8 7.72 -6.69 18.20
C GLY A 8 8.42 -6.07 17.25
N PRO A 9 8.33 -6.47 16.35
CA PRO A 9 9.16 -6.07 15.32
C PRO A 9 9.23 -4.66 15.50
N THR A 10 9.27 -4.00 16.00
CA THR A 10 9.60 -2.64 15.96
C THR A 10 8.48 -1.75 16.26
N GLY A 11 7.26 -2.18 16.08
CA GLY A 11 6.12 -1.32 16.22
C GLY A 11 6.08 -0.15 15.27
N LYS A 12 6.80 -0.23 14.17
CA LYS A 12 6.78 0.83 13.19
C LYS A 12 5.60 0.69 12.25
N SER A 13 5.04 1.82 11.86
CA SER A 13 3.99 1.87 10.86
C SER A 13 4.44 2.70 9.69
N TYR A 14 4.07 2.27 8.52
CA TYR A 14 4.33 3.00 7.28
C TYR A 14 3.01 3.28 6.61
N VAL A 15 2.83 4.49 6.14
CA VAL A 15 1.61 4.88 5.44
C VAL A 15 1.96 5.20 4.01
N PHE A 16 1.29 4.56 3.08
CA PHE A 16 1.53 4.76 1.66
C PHE A 16 0.27 5.27 1.00
N GLN A 17 0.41 6.34 0.25
CA GLN A 17 -0.67 6.84 -0.57
C GLN A 17 -0.89 5.86 -1.72
N VAL A 18 -2.15 5.57 -2.01
CA VAL A 18 -2.49 4.76 -3.18
C VAL A 18 -3.46 5.56 -4.03
N ILE A 19 -3.44 5.27 -5.31
CA ILE A 19 -4.31 5.94 -6.27
C ILE A 19 -5.17 4.89 -6.93
N VAL A 20 -6.48 5.15 -6.98
CA VAL A 20 -7.42 4.27 -7.63
C VAL A 20 -8.10 5.08 -8.73
N GLU A 21 -8.06 4.57 -9.93
CA GLU A 21 -8.62 5.29 -11.07
C GLU A 21 -9.47 4.37 -11.92
N ASP A 22 -10.38 4.98 -12.66
CA ASP A 22 -11.23 4.22 -13.58
C ASP A 22 -10.40 3.57 -14.67
N ASP A 23 -10.81 2.38 -15.07
CA ASP A 23 -10.15 1.66 -16.13
C ASP A 23 -11.18 0.79 -16.83
N VAL A 24 -10.74 0.10 -17.86
CA VAL A 24 -11.61 -0.75 -18.67
C VAL A 24 -10.87 -2.04 -18.95
N MET A 25 -11.55 -3.16 -18.79
CA MET A 25 -10.98 -4.45 -19.15
C MET A 25 -11.01 -4.65 -20.67
N GLU A 26 -10.29 -5.67 -21.12
CA GLU A 26 -10.19 -5.92 -22.55
C GLU A 26 -11.55 -6.14 -23.19
N ASN A 27 -12.47 -6.72 -22.46
CA ASN A 27 -13.80 -6.98 -22.97
C ASN A 27 -14.74 -5.77 -22.86
N GLY A 28 -14.23 -4.64 -22.39
CA GLY A 28 -15.02 -3.43 -22.26
C GLY A 28 -15.69 -3.24 -20.92
N ASP A 29 -15.58 -4.19 -20.03
CA ASP A 29 -16.18 -4.06 -18.70
C ASP A 29 -15.45 -3.04 -17.88
N LYS A 30 -16.20 -2.35 -17.02
CA LYS A 30 -15.61 -1.37 -16.13
C LYS A 30 -14.71 -2.02 -15.10
N ALA A 31 -13.60 -1.39 -14.83
CA ALA A 31 -12.63 -1.86 -13.84
C ALA A 31 -12.02 -0.67 -13.14
N TYR A 32 -11.22 -0.95 -12.14
CA TYR A 32 -10.48 0.08 -11.40
C TYR A 32 -9.04 -0.37 -11.29
N HIS A 33 -8.14 0.55 -11.57
CA HIS A 33 -6.70 0.32 -11.47
C HIS A 33 -6.21 1.02 -10.22
N ALA A 34 -5.45 0.31 -9.40
CA ALA A 34 -4.91 0.87 -8.17
C ALA A 34 -3.41 0.72 -8.17
N TYR A 35 -2.71 1.73 -7.68
CA TYR A 35 -1.26 1.66 -7.62
C TYR A 35 -0.73 2.52 -6.47
N CYS A 36 0.50 2.24 -6.10
CA CYS A 36 1.18 2.94 -5.02
C CYS A 36 2.39 3.66 -5.62
N PRO A 37 2.35 5.00 -5.71
CA PRO A 37 3.45 5.72 -6.36
C PRO A 37 4.80 5.51 -5.69
N ALA A 38 4.83 5.35 -4.37
CA ALA A 38 6.08 5.19 -3.67
C ALA A 38 6.74 3.84 -3.89
N LEU A 39 5.97 2.84 -4.33
CA LEU A 39 6.47 1.48 -4.51
C LEU A 39 6.43 1.14 -5.98
N LYS A 40 7.58 1.22 -6.61
CA LYS A 40 7.68 1.05 -8.05
C LYS A 40 7.14 -0.31 -8.48
N GLY A 41 6.23 -0.29 -9.44
CA GLY A 41 5.64 -1.50 -9.97
C GLY A 41 4.54 -2.11 -9.12
N CYS A 42 4.17 -1.47 -8.03
CA CYS A 42 3.13 -1.99 -7.14
C CYS A 42 1.78 -1.50 -7.63
N HIS A 43 1.04 -2.36 -8.33
CA HIS A 43 -0.26 -1.98 -8.84
C HIS A 43 -1.13 -3.23 -9.00
N THR A 44 -2.43 -3.00 -9.10
CA THR A 44 -3.39 -4.09 -9.24
C THR A 44 -4.68 -3.55 -9.83
N TRP A 45 -5.66 -4.42 -9.99
CA TRP A 45 -6.97 -4.06 -10.51
C TRP A 45 -8.06 -4.67 -9.65
N GLY A 46 -9.26 -4.15 -9.79
CA GLY A 46 -10.45 -4.71 -9.21
C GLY A 46 -11.64 -4.38 -10.06
N ARG A 47 -12.71 -5.11 -9.86
CA ARG A 47 -13.96 -4.87 -10.61
C ARG A 47 -14.77 -3.77 -9.97
N THR A 48 -14.54 -3.52 -8.71
CA THR A 48 -15.17 -2.42 -7.99
C THR A 48 -14.07 -1.61 -7.31
N TYR A 49 -14.44 -0.40 -6.91
CA TYR A 49 -13.51 0.44 -6.18
C TYR A 49 -13.02 -0.27 -4.91
N ASP A 50 -13.95 -0.85 -4.16
CA ASP A 50 -13.59 -1.52 -2.91
C ASP A 50 -12.68 -2.72 -3.16
N GLU A 51 -12.93 -3.45 -4.22
CA GLU A 51 -12.08 -4.59 -4.55
C GLU A 51 -10.66 -4.13 -4.91
N ALA A 52 -10.57 -3.08 -5.73
CA ALA A 52 -9.26 -2.55 -6.10
C ALA A 52 -8.50 -2.08 -4.87
N LEU A 53 -9.22 -1.44 -3.95
CA LEU A 53 -8.60 -0.94 -2.74
C LEU A 53 -8.10 -2.08 -1.85
N ALA A 54 -8.89 -3.14 -1.71
CA ALA A 54 -8.46 -4.29 -0.94
C ALA A 54 -7.26 -4.97 -1.59
N ASN A 55 -7.27 -5.06 -2.91
CA ASN A 55 -6.19 -5.71 -3.64
C ASN A 55 -4.89 -4.91 -3.54
N ILE A 56 -4.96 -3.58 -3.62
CA ILE A 56 -3.74 -2.80 -3.52
C ILE A 56 -3.19 -2.82 -2.10
N ARG A 57 -4.06 -2.90 -1.10
CA ARG A 57 -3.60 -3.04 0.27
C ARG A 57 -2.75 -4.30 0.42
N GLU A 58 -3.25 -5.41 -0.10
CA GLU A 58 -2.51 -6.66 -0.03
C GLU A 58 -1.20 -6.56 -0.80
N ALA A 59 -1.23 -5.95 -1.98
CA ALA A 59 -0.03 -5.80 -2.79
C ALA A 59 1.02 -4.96 -2.09
N VAL A 60 0.60 -3.88 -1.42
CA VAL A 60 1.53 -3.04 -0.67
C VAL A 60 2.14 -3.82 0.49
N GLU A 61 1.32 -4.57 1.20
CA GLU A 61 1.81 -5.33 2.34
C GLU A 61 2.85 -6.37 1.91
N LEU A 62 2.57 -7.07 0.83
CA LEU A 62 3.50 -8.06 0.32
C LEU A 62 4.79 -7.42 -0.19
N TYR A 63 4.66 -6.28 -0.85
CA TYR A 63 5.83 -5.57 -1.38
C TYR A 63 6.75 -5.12 -0.24
N VAL A 64 6.16 -4.54 0.80
CA VAL A 64 6.94 -4.05 1.95
C VAL A 64 7.57 -5.22 2.70
N GLU A 65 6.82 -6.30 2.86
CA GLU A 65 7.34 -7.47 3.53
C GLU A 65 8.54 -8.05 2.76
N ASP A 66 8.45 -8.08 1.46
CA ASP A 66 9.54 -8.57 0.62
C ASP A 66 10.77 -7.68 0.76
N LEU A 67 10.58 -6.36 0.76
CA LEU A 67 11.68 -5.43 0.97
C LEU A 67 12.34 -5.66 2.33
N ARG A 68 11.52 -5.86 3.34
CA ARG A 68 12.03 -6.08 4.69
C ARG A 68 12.86 -7.35 4.76
N GLU A 69 12.38 -8.41 4.16
CA GLU A 69 13.09 -9.69 4.19
C GLU A 69 14.40 -9.62 3.43
N SER A 70 14.46 -8.85 2.38
CA SER A 70 15.69 -8.73 1.60
C SER A 70 16.66 -7.72 2.21
N GLY A 71 16.26 -7.05 3.28
CA GLY A 71 17.09 -6.04 3.90
C GLY A 71 17.13 -4.74 3.14
N SER A 72 16.22 -4.56 2.20
CA SER A 72 16.17 -3.34 1.40
C SER A 72 15.50 -2.23 2.16
N ARG A 73 15.81 -1.00 1.76
CA ARG A 73 15.19 0.16 2.36
C ARG A 73 13.73 0.24 1.94
N ILE A 74 12.86 0.53 2.89
CA ILE A 74 11.45 0.74 2.60
C ILE A 74 11.27 2.21 2.22
N PRO A 75 10.76 2.50 1.01
CA PRO A 75 10.54 3.87 0.61
C PRO A 75 9.53 4.55 1.52
N VAL A 76 9.76 5.80 1.81
CA VAL A 76 8.86 6.59 2.64
C VAL A 76 8.28 7.67 1.74
N ASP A 77 6.95 7.76 1.74
CA ASP A 77 6.28 8.82 1.01
C ASP A 77 6.39 10.09 1.84
N PRO A 78 7.17 11.06 1.41
CA PRO A 78 7.39 12.25 2.22
C PRO A 78 6.13 13.07 2.44
N GLU A 79 5.11 12.84 1.65
CA GLU A 79 3.89 13.60 1.77
C GLU A 79 2.84 12.89 2.59
N SER A 80 3.15 11.74 3.16
CA SER A 80 2.16 10.98 3.89
C SER A 80 2.03 11.39 5.34
N GLY A 81 2.85 12.28 5.82
CA GLY A 81 2.90 12.58 7.24
C GLY A 81 1.95 13.70 7.65
N GLY A 82 0.77 13.35 8.12
CA GLY A 82 -0.09 14.31 8.77
C GLY A 82 -0.89 15.22 7.88
N LEU A 83 -0.87 15.00 6.58
CA LEU A 83 -1.67 15.81 5.67
C LEU A 83 -2.96 15.09 5.32
N GLU A 84 -3.93 15.86 4.93
CA GLU A 84 -5.16 15.27 4.41
C GLU A 84 -4.94 14.90 2.96
N TRP A 85 -5.35 13.70 2.63
CA TRP A 85 -5.18 13.20 1.28
C TRP A 85 -6.52 13.09 0.59
N PRO A 86 -6.63 13.57 -0.63
CA PRO A 86 -7.83 13.30 -1.42
C PRO A 86 -7.89 11.85 -1.88
N THR A 87 -6.80 11.11 -1.77
CA THR A 87 -6.74 9.73 -2.18
C THR A 87 -6.59 8.84 -0.97
N PRO A 88 -6.98 7.58 -1.09
CA PRO A 88 -6.84 6.65 0.04
C PRO A 88 -5.39 6.35 0.37
N ALA A 89 -5.18 5.82 1.54
CA ALA A 89 -3.86 5.45 2.00
C ALA A 89 -3.91 4.07 2.64
N VAL A 90 -2.76 3.39 2.62
CA VAL A 90 -2.62 2.06 3.21
C VAL A 90 -1.58 2.16 4.31
N ALA A 91 -1.94 1.69 5.49
CA ALA A 91 -1.02 1.63 6.63
C ALA A 91 -0.48 0.21 6.76
N VAL A 92 0.82 0.10 6.85
CA VAL A 92 1.48 -1.18 7.01
C VAL A 92 2.24 -1.16 8.33
N ASN A 93 1.95 -2.12 9.18
CA ASN A 93 2.60 -2.25 10.49
C ASN A 93 3.62 -3.36 10.43
N LEU A 94 4.82 -3.04 10.82
CA LEU A 94 5.91 -4.01 10.79
C LEU A 94 6.36 -4.38 12.19
#